data_c1d70284c3eff6a312f37d36ef321cc1
#
_entry.id   c1d70284c3eff6a312f37d36ef321cc1
#
_cell.length_a   1.000
_cell.length_b   1.000
_cell.length_c   1.000
_cell.angle_alpha   90.00
_cell.angle_beta   90.00
_cell.angle_gamma   90.00
#
_symmetry.space_group_name_H-M   'P 1'
#
loop_
_entity.id
_entity.type
_entity.pdbx_description
1 polymer ?
#
loop_
_entity_poly.entity_id
_entity_poly.type
_entity_poly.pdbx_seq_one_letter_code
_entity_poly.pdbx_strand_id
1 'polypeptide(L)'
;IKYGDMQPQYISDDTLEDDSSTAQTPSQNSAPDYYTLYGGLLDEVNAAYGEYNYYYIYDIDNDGVKELLLQEGTCEADYQYYIYTIENGAAVYLDTIPGGHTMFYEDAKGGSGNSILQLQGHMGYEMISRITLNNGKVSTELLSERELGENDEYFDNGFPLPGSSVTDKSYLN
;
A
#
# COMPACT_ATOMS: atom_id res chain seq x y z
N ILE A 1 -64.50 -49.53 34.56
CA ILE A 1 -63.35 -48.82 35.06
C ILE A 1 -63.10 -47.65 34.08
N LYS A 2 -63.44 -46.42 34.55
CA LYS A 2 -63.26 -45.18 33.73
C LYS A 2 -61.89 -44.64 33.93
N TYR A 3 -61.19 -44.35 32.82
CA TYR A 3 -60.01 -43.56 32.80
C TYR A 3 -60.40 -42.08 32.81
N GLY A 4 -59.87 -41.35 33.81
CA GLY A 4 -60.05 -39.91 33.93
C GLY A 4 -59.02 -39.14 33.12
N ASP A 5 -59.50 -38.09 32.46
CA ASP A 5 -58.72 -37.11 31.73
C ASP A 5 -57.78 -36.32 32.67
N MET A 6 -56.49 -36.36 32.41
CA MET A 6 -55.56 -35.39 32.94
C MET A 6 -55.18 -34.41 31.80
N GLN A 7 -55.68 -33.21 31.93
CA GLN A 7 -55.16 -32.06 31.10
C GLN A 7 -53.86 -31.57 31.68
N PRO A 8 -52.83 -31.33 30.86
CA PRO A 8 -51.65 -30.67 31.35
C PRO A 8 -51.88 -29.15 31.49
N GLN A 9 -51.50 -28.60 32.62
CA GLN A 9 -51.55 -27.18 32.90
C GLN A 9 -50.46 -26.49 32.13
N TYR A 10 -50.82 -25.46 31.35
CA TYR A 10 -49.96 -24.52 30.69
C TYR A 10 -49.39 -23.59 31.75
N ILE A 11 -48.09 -23.62 31.98
CA ILE A 11 -47.34 -22.59 32.73
C ILE A 11 -46.83 -21.61 31.70
N SER A 12 -47.40 -20.41 31.67
CA SER A 12 -46.88 -19.28 30.97
C SER A 12 -45.75 -18.69 31.81
N ASP A 13 -44.50 -18.87 31.38
CA ASP A 13 -43.39 -18.10 31.90
C ASP A 13 -42.90 -17.18 30.78
N ASP A 14 -43.35 -15.93 30.87
CA ASP A 14 -42.97 -14.80 30.07
C ASP A 14 -41.68 -14.22 30.65
N THR A 15 -40.51 -14.61 30.12
CA THR A 15 -39.30 -13.78 30.16
C THR A 15 -38.38 -14.21 29.01
N LEU A 16 -38.72 -13.79 27.81
CA LEU A 16 -37.71 -13.68 26.74
C LEU A 16 -36.95 -12.38 26.94
N GLU A 17 -35.80 -12.45 27.59
CA GLU A 17 -34.80 -11.39 27.48
C GLU A 17 -34.27 -11.41 26.05
N ASP A 18 -34.63 -10.36 25.33
CA ASP A 18 -34.11 -10.00 24.00
C ASP A 18 -32.65 -9.57 24.14
N ASP A 19 -31.72 -10.54 24.15
CA ASP A 19 -30.29 -10.29 23.97
C ASP A 19 -30.03 -10.06 22.48
N SER A 20 -30.50 -8.91 21.98
CA SER A 20 -30.06 -8.38 20.70
C SER A 20 -28.64 -7.86 20.86
N SER A 21 -27.69 -8.77 20.94
CA SER A 21 -26.30 -8.51 20.63
C SER A 21 -26.23 -7.99 19.20
N THR A 22 -26.39 -6.68 19.05
CA THR A 22 -26.03 -5.97 17.82
C THR A 22 -24.56 -6.18 17.57
N ALA A 23 -24.26 -7.16 16.75
CA ALA A 23 -22.96 -7.24 16.09
C ALA A 23 -22.77 -5.89 15.37
N GLN A 24 -21.97 -5.01 15.95
CA GLN A 24 -21.51 -3.79 15.28
C GLN A 24 -20.73 -4.23 14.05
N THR A 25 -21.37 -4.13 12.89
CA THR A 25 -20.66 -4.10 11.60
C THR A 25 -19.60 -3.01 11.72
N PRO A 26 -18.30 -3.30 11.48
CA PRO A 26 -17.28 -2.26 11.49
C PRO A 26 -17.70 -1.17 10.50
N SER A 27 -17.78 0.05 10.97
CA SER A 27 -18.03 1.22 10.13
C SER A 27 -16.89 1.34 9.12
N GLN A 28 -17.13 0.90 7.87
CA GLN A 28 -16.22 1.05 6.75
C GLN A 28 -16.24 2.51 6.31
N ASN A 29 -15.49 3.40 6.99
CA ASN A 29 -15.25 4.76 6.46
C ASN A 29 -14.14 5.54 7.20
N SER A 30 -13.19 4.87 7.83
CA SER A 30 -11.94 5.52 8.23
C SER A 30 -10.82 5.02 7.31
N ALA A 31 -9.97 5.95 6.84
CA ALA A 31 -8.74 5.57 6.13
C ALA A 31 -7.94 4.56 6.97
N PRO A 32 -7.21 3.63 6.33
CA PRO A 32 -6.36 2.70 7.05
C PRO A 32 -5.35 3.43 7.96
N ASP A 33 -5.07 2.85 9.11
CA ASP A 33 -3.99 3.32 9.99
C ASP A 33 -2.64 2.81 9.43
N TYR A 34 -2.09 3.57 8.48
CA TYR A 34 -0.84 3.21 7.81
C TYR A 34 0.34 3.12 8.77
N TYR A 35 0.35 3.91 9.85
CA TYR A 35 1.39 3.84 10.87
C TYR A 35 1.44 2.46 11.53
N THR A 36 0.29 1.95 11.93
CA THR A 36 0.19 0.60 12.51
C THR A 36 0.48 -0.50 11.50
N LEU A 37 0.01 -0.33 10.24
CA LEU A 37 0.05 -1.39 9.22
C LEU A 37 1.41 -1.50 8.52
N TYR A 38 2.08 -0.37 8.24
CA TYR A 38 3.36 -0.34 7.52
C TYR A 38 4.56 -0.05 8.43
N GLY A 39 4.34 0.58 9.60
CA GLY A 39 5.44 1.04 10.45
C GLY A 39 6.40 -0.05 10.89
N GLY A 40 5.93 -1.28 11.08
CA GLY A 40 6.74 -2.44 11.39
C GLY A 40 7.72 -2.83 10.27
N LEU A 41 7.27 -2.75 9.00
CA LEU A 41 8.11 -3.01 7.84
C LEU A 41 9.28 -2.02 7.75
N LEU A 42 9.01 -0.73 8.02
CA LEU A 42 10.05 0.29 8.05
C LEU A 42 11.09 0.01 9.14
N ASP A 43 10.65 -0.43 10.33
CA ASP A 43 11.56 -0.80 11.43
C ASP A 43 12.44 -2.00 11.07
N GLU A 44 11.89 -3.00 10.38
CA GLU A 44 12.64 -4.16 9.91
C GLU A 44 13.72 -3.77 8.91
N VAL A 45 13.39 -2.92 7.94
CA VAL A 45 14.35 -2.41 6.95
C VAL A 45 15.42 -1.57 7.62
N ASN A 46 15.06 -0.66 8.54
CA ASN A 46 16.03 0.14 9.28
C ASN A 46 16.99 -0.75 10.11
N ALA A 47 16.47 -1.80 10.73
CA ALA A 47 17.29 -2.74 11.50
C ALA A 47 18.23 -3.58 10.62
N ALA A 48 17.80 -3.95 9.41
CA ALA A 48 18.58 -4.78 8.49
C ALA A 48 19.61 -4.00 7.67
N TYR A 49 19.24 -2.81 7.17
CA TYR A 49 19.97 -2.05 6.16
C TYR A 49 20.38 -0.64 6.61
N GLY A 50 19.80 -0.11 7.72
CA GLY A 50 20.09 1.20 8.27
C GLY A 50 19.20 2.33 7.72
N GLU A 51 19.48 3.55 8.20
CA GLU A 51 18.65 4.74 8.03
C GLU A 51 18.63 5.34 6.61
N TYR A 52 19.50 4.88 5.74
CA TYR A 52 19.64 5.44 4.38
C TYR A 52 18.65 4.86 3.37
N ASN A 53 17.81 3.92 3.78
CA ASN A 53 16.70 3.44 2.96
C ASN A 53 15.52 4.40 3.03
N TYR A 54 14.76 4.47 1.93
CA TYR A 54 13.64 5.39 1.75
C TYR A 54 12.34 4.63 1.53
N TYR A 55 11.22 5.31 1.72
CA TYR A 55 9.91 4.82 1.33
C TYR A 55 9.08 5.92 0.70
N TYR A 56 8.11 5.51 -0.11
CA TYR A 56 7.05 6.36 -0.66
C TYR A 56 5.71 5.76 -0.29
N ILE A 57 4.71 6.61 -0.13
CA ILE A 57 3.34 6.19 0.13
C ILE A 57 2.40 6.94 -0.80
N TYR A 58 1.64 6.23 -1.62
CA TYR A 58 0.79 6.80 -2.64
C TYR A 58 -0.33 5.82 -3.04
N ASP A 59 -1.54 6.31 -3.24
CA ASP A 59 -2.67 5.54 -3.77
C ASP A 59 -2.50 5.38 -5.29
N ILE A 60 -1.88 4.27 -5.70
CA ILE A 60 -1.44 4.06 -7.10
C ILE A 60 -2.64 3.82 -8.02
N ASP A 61 -3.66 3.09 -7.55
CA ASP A 61 -4.80 2.67 -8.37
C ASP A 61 -6.11 3.40 -8.07
N ASN A 62 -6.05 4.42 -7.18
CA ASN A 62 -7.18 5.25 -6.75
C ASN A 62 -8.33 4.45 -6.12
N ASP A 63 -8.03 3.40 -5.39
CA ASP A 63 -9.00 2.61 -4.67
C ASP A 63 -9.29 3.15 -3.25
N GLY A 64 -8.51 4.15 -2.81
CA GLY A 64 -8.59 4.80 -1.50
C GLY A 64 -7.67 4.18 -0.46
N VAL A 65 -6.89 3.17 -0.83
CA VAL A 65 -5.81 2.58 -0.03
C VAL A 65 -4.47 3.00 -0.63
N LYS A 66 -3.55 3.48 0.20
CA LYS A 66 -2.23 3.85 -0.29
C LYS A 66 -1.29 2.66 -0.23
N GLU A 67 -0.56 2.44 -1.32
CA GLU A 67 0.54 1.50 -1.39
C GLU A 67 1.78 2.07 -0.72
N LEU A 68 2.59 1.16 -0.17
CA LEU A 68 3.94 1.43 0.30
C LEU A 68 4.94 0.93 -0.73
N LEU A 69 5.84 1.81 -1.20
CA LEU A 69 7.04 1.43 -1.94
C LEU A 69 8.21 1.56 -0.96
N LEU A 70 8.75 0.45 -0.50
CA LEU A 70 9.78 0.38 0.53
C LEU A 70 11.12 -0.05 -0.08
N GLN A 71 12.12 0.83 0.00
CA GLN A 71 13.48 0.53 -0.46
C GLN A 71 14.19 -0.39 0.53
N GLU A 72 14.82 -1.42 -0.01
CA GLU A 72 15.71 -2.31 0.71
C GLU A 72 17.04 -2.42 -0.05
N GLY A 73 18.13 -2.43 0.71
CA GLY A 73 19.48 -2.61 0.17
C GLY A 73 20.54 -1.85 0.95
N THR A 74 21.77 -2.04 0.56
CA THR A 74 22.95 -1.46 1.21
C THR A 74 23.63 -0.37 0.39
N CYS A 75 23.38 -0.33 -0.90
CA CYS A 75 23.94 0.67 -1.82
C CYS A 75 23.11 0.76 -3.12
N GLU A 76 23.42 1.77 -3.96
CA GLU A 76 22.73 2.01 -5.22
C GLU A 76 22.69 0.81 -6.18
N ALA A 77 23.65 -0.10 -6.07
CA ALA A 77 23.73 -1.26 -6.97
C ALA A 77 22.79 -2.40 -6.56
N ASP A 78 22.36 -2.44 -5.31
CA ASP A 78 21.49 -3.51 -4.78
C ASP A 78 20.12 -3.02 -4.30
N TYR A 79 19.84 -1.71 -4.35
CA TYR A 79 18.54 -1.18 -3.97
C TYR A 79 17.43 -1.76 -4.82
N GLN A 80 16.36 -2.19 -4.13
CA GLN A 80 15.10 -2.59 -4.72
C GLN A 80 13.94 -1.94 -3.97
N TYR A 81 12.82 -1.72 -4.64
CA TYR A 81 11.58 -1.29 -4.00
C TYR A 81 10.60 -2.45 -3.94
N TYR A 82 10.20 -2.77 -2.72
CA TYR A 82 9.14 -3.73 -2.42
C TYR A 82 7.82 -2.97 -2.32
N ILE A 83 6.82 -3.43 -3.07
CA ILE A 83 5.51 -2.79 -3.14
C ILE A 83 4.54 -3.59 -2.28
N TYR A 84 3.85 -2.88 -1.38
CA TYR A 84 2.86 -3.45 -0.49
C TYR A 84 1.55 -2.67 -0.61
N THR A 85 0.42 -3.37 -0.46
CA THR A 85 -0.91 -2.79 -0.25
C THR A 85 -1.49 -3.27 1.07
N ILE A 86 -2.73 -2.86 1.41
CA ILE A 86 -3.45 -3.31 2.59
C ILE A 86 -4.66 -4.13 2.15
N GLU A 87 -4.70 -5.39 2.54
CA GLU A 87 -5.85 -6.27 2.38
C GLU A 87 -6.28 -6.86 3.72
N ASN A 88 -7.57 -6.83 4.01
CA ASN A 88 -8.14 -7.39 5.24
C ASN A 88 -7.47 -6.90 6.53
N GLY A 89 -6.98 -5.64 6.54
CA GLY A 89 -6.33 -5.03 7.70
C GLY A 89 -4.88 -5.47 7.93
N ALA A 90 -4.20 -5.98 6.92
CA ALA A 90 -2.79 -6.36 6.97
C ALA A 90 -2.04 -5.87 5.72
N ALA A 91 -0.75 -5.58 5.88
CA ALA A 91 0.15 -5.31 4.75
C ALA A 91 0.36 -6.59 3.94
N VAL A 92 0.17 -6.50 2.62
CA VAL A 92 0.32 -7.59 1.67
C VAL A 92 1.36 -7.21 0.62
N TYR A 93 2.38 -8.03 0.47
CA TYR A 93 3.38 -7.87 -0.57
C TYR A 93 2.78 -8.12 -1.95
N LEU A 94 3.06 -7.24 -2.91
CA LEU A 94 2.59 -7.33 -4.29
C LEU A 94 3.72 -7.72 -5.25
N ASP A 95 4.81 -6.95 -5.27
CA ASP A 95 5.90 -7.15 -6.24
C ASP A 95 7.19 -6.41 -5.80
N THR A 96 8.28 -6.64 -6.54
CA THR A 96 9.56 -5.96 -6.35
C THR A 96 10.05 -5.38 -7.68
N ILE A 97 10.55 -4.15 -7.64
CA ILE A 97 11.11 -3.44 -8.81
C ILE A 97 12.52 -2.94 -8.51
N PRO A 98 13.39 -2.76 -9.54
CA PRO A 98 14.72 -2.18 -9.38
C PRO A 98 14.67 -0.79 -8.72
N GLY A 99 15.61 -0.49 -7.81
CA GLY A 99 15.58 0.71 -6.97
C GLY A 99 16.79 1.64 -7.08
N GLY A 100 17.84 1.26 -7.80
CA GLY A 100 19.03 2.10 -7.92
C GLY A 100 18.77 3.41 -8.65
N HIS A 101 19.25 4.55 -8.08
CA HIS A 101 19.10 5.90 -8.64
C HIS A 101 17.67 6.27 -9.05
N THR A 102 16.69 5.84 -8.22
CA THR A 102 15.25 5.93 -8.51
C THR A 102 14.61 7.15 -7.86
N MET A 103 13.72 7.81 -8.63
CA MET A 103 12.70 8.73 -8.13
C MET A 103 11.33 8.34 -8.69
N PHE A 104 10.27 8.56 -7.90
CA PHE A 104 8.90 8.30 -8.34
C PHE A 104 8.13 9.60 -8.52
N TYR A 105 7.25 9.60 -9.52
CA TYR A 105 6.39 10.73 -9.90
C TYR A 105 4.96 10.26 -10.12
N GLU A 106 4.02 11.20 -9.95
CA GLU A 106 2.65 10.99 -10.40
C GLU A 106 2.62 10.78 -11.92
N ASP A 107 1.80 9.86 -12.41
CA ASP A 107 1.58 9.69 -13.85
C ASP A 107 0.37 10.53 -14.32
N ALA A 108 0.57 11.84 -14.47
CA ALA A 108 -0.46 12.76 -14.94
C ALA A 108 -1.00 12.43 -16.36
N LYS A 109 -0.27 11.61 -17.14
CA LYS A 109 -0.62 11.24 -18.52
C LYS A 109 -1.14 9.82 -18.64
N GLY A 110 -1.06 9.02 -17.59
CA GLY A 110 -1.39 7.61 -17.58
C GLY A 110 -2.86 7.26 -17.83
N GLY A 111 -3.73 8.26 -17.94
CA GLY A 111 -5.10 8.17 -18.47
C GLY A 111 -6.09 7.37 -17.62
N SER A 112 -5.68 6.37 -16.89
CA SER A 112 -6.54 5.50 -16.06
C SER A 112 -6.45 5.82 -14.56
N GLY A 113 -5.47 6.64 -14.14
CA GLY A 113 -5.26 7.00 -12.74
C GLY A 113 -4.84 5.84 -11.85
N ASN A 114 -4.23 4.81 -12.43
CA ASN A 114 -3.79 3.60 -11.74
C ASN A 114 -2.30 3.32 -11.97
N SER A 115 -1.49 4.35 -12.12
CA SER A 115 -0.06 4.24 -12.40
C SER A 115 0.76 5.39 -11.81
N ILE A 116 2.04 5.09 -11.62
CA ILE A 116 3.10 6.04 -11.28
C ILE A 116 4.23 5.92 -12.30
N LEU A 117 5.10 6.95 -12.35
CA LEU A 117 6.32 6.91 -13.15
C LEU A 117 7.52 6.65 -12.24
N GLN A 118 8.39 5.75 -12.67
CA GLN A 118 9.71 5.54 -12.12
C GLN A 118 10.74 6.14 -13.07
N LEU A 119 11.52 7.10 -12.56
CA LEU A 119 12.72 7.60 -13.20
C LEU A 119 13.92 6.89 -12.60
N GLN A 120 14.79 6.34 -13.43
CA GLN A 120 16.11 5.89 -13.04
C GLN A 120 17.14 6.67 -13.87
N GLY A 121 18.04 7.42 -13.18
CA GLY A 121 19.00 8.29 -13.88
C GLY A 121 20.38 8.22 -13.25
N HIS A 122 21.41 7.84 -14.03
CA HIS A 122 22.78 7.75 -13.57
C HIS A 122 23.79 7.97 -14.69
N MET A 123 24.83 8.78 -14.45
CA MET A 123 25.99 8.99 -15.33
C MET A 123 25.63 9.35 -16.78
N GLY A 124 24.65 10.24 -16.97
CA GLY A 124 24.19 10.66 -18.30
C GLY A 124 23.27 9.65 -18.98
N TYR A 125 22.71 8.72 -18.25
CA TYR A 125 21.74 7.77 -18.76
C TYR A 125 20.42 7.93 -18.00
N GLU A 126 19.30 7.84 -18.71
CA GLU A 126 17.96 7.98 -18.15
C GLU A 126 17.03 6.89 -18.68
N MET A 127 16.27 6.32 -17.76
CA MET A 127 15.21 5.37 -18.05
C MET A 127 13.93 5.78 -17.33
N ILE A 128 12.80 5.79 -18.06
CA ILE A 128 11.49 6.09 -17.50
C ILE A 128 10.59 4.88 -17.72
N SER A 129 10.05 4.36 -16.64
CA SER A 129 9.09 3.27 -16.66
C SER A 129 7.77 3.70 -16.04
N ARG A 130 6.65 3.19 -16.59
CA ARG A 130 5.34 3.25 -15.95
C ARG A 130 5.13 2.01 -15.11
N ILE A 131 4.75 2.19 -13.85
CA ILE A 131 4.34 1.13 -12.95
C ILE A 131 2.84 1.24 -12.78
N THR A 132 2.11 0.20 -13.14
CA THR A 132 0.64 0.15 -13.09
C THR A 132 0.21 -0.90 -12.08
N LEU A 133 -0.76 -0.55 -11.23
CA LEU A 133 -1.42 -1.47 -10.32
C LEU A 133 -2.86 -1.71 -10.77
N ASN A 134 -3.22 -2.98 -11.01
CA ASN A 134 -4.56 -3.38 -11.40
C ASN A 134 -4.97 -4.66 -10.66
N ASN A 135 -6.00 -4.59 -9.85
CA ASN A 135 -6.53 -5.73 -9.10
C ASN A 135 -5.42 -6.49 -8.32
N GLY A 136 -4.58 -5.75 -7.61
CA GLY A 136 -3.46 -6.31 -6.83
C GLY A 136 -2.29 -6.84 -7.68
N LYS A 137 -2.28 -6.58 -8.99
CA LYS A 137 -1.20 -7.00 -9.88
C LYS A 137 -0.41 -5.80 -10.38
N VAL A 138 0.88 -5.80 -10.09
CA VAL A 138 1.85 -4.82 -10.60
C VAL A 138 2.30 -5.21 -12.01
N SER A 139 2.48 -4.21 -12.86
CA SER A 139 3.11 -4.36 -14.18
C SER A 139 3.97 -3.14 -14.48
N THR A 140 5.11 -3.36 -15.16
CA THR A 140 6.05 -2.31 -15.55
C THR A 140 6.16 -2.24 -17.06
N GLU A 141 6.07 -1.02 -17.60
CA GLU A 141 6.22 -0.70 -19.02
C GLU A 141 7.35 0.31 -19.20
N LEU A 142 8.37 -0.02 -20.00
CA LEU A 142 9.43 0.93 -20.36
C LEU A 142 8.85 1.97 -21.35
N LEU A 143 8.86 3.24 -20.97
CA LEU A 143 8.35 4.35 -21.79
C LEU A 143 9.45 5.03 -22.57
N SER A 144 10.63 5.19 -21.98
CA SER A 144 11.77 5.90 -22.55
C SER A 144 13.08 5.39 -21.97
N GLU A 145 14.09 5.34 -22.82
CA GLU A 145 15.46 4.99 -22.47
C GLU A 145 16.38 5.83 -23.36
N ARG A 146 17.29 6.61 -22.76
CA ARG A 146 18.15 7.50 -23.53
C ARG A 146 19.48 7.81 -22.84
N GLU A 147 20.51 8.11 -23.62
CA GLU A 147 21.71 8.79 -23.16
C GLU A 147 21.47 10.31 -23.20
N LEU A 148 21.95 11.01 -22.18
CA LEU A 148 21.86 12.45 -22.05
C LEU A 148 23.17 13.10 -22.53
N GLY A 149 23.06 14.09 -23.44
CA GLY A 149 24.16 14.94 -23.84
C GLY A 149 24.47 16.02 -22.78
N GLU A 150 25.56 16.79 -23.00
CA GLU A 150 26.03 17.83 -22.06
C GLU A 150 24.96 18.90 -21.73
N ASN A 151 23.98 19.14 -22.61
CA ASN A 151 22.96 20.17 -22.45
C ASN A 151 21.55 19.57 -22.22
N ASP A 152 21.43 18.25 -22.09
CA ASP A 152 20.17 17.60 -21.80
C ASP A 152 19.89 17.65 -20.30
N GLU A 153 18.64 17.84 -19.95
CA GLU A 153 18.15 17.76 -18.57
C GLU A 153 17.52 16.40 -18.31
N TYR A 154 17.65 15.91 -17.10
CA TYR A 154 16.88 14.73 -16.65
C TYR A 154 15.40 15.03 -16.69
N PHE A 155 14.62 13.98 -16.88
CA PHE A 155 13.17 14.05 -16.82
C PHE A 155 12.73 14.67 -15.47
N ASP A 156 11.84 15.63 -15.57
CA ASP A 156 11.14 16.21 -14.43
C ASP A 156 9.65 16.34 -14.79
N ASN A 157 8.81 15.57 -14.12
CA ASN A 157 7.35 15.66 -14.28
C ASN A 157 6.74 16.75 -13.40
N GLY A 158 7.52 17.37 -12.51
CA GLY A 158 7.07 18.43 -11.58
C GLY A 158 6.24 17.94 -10.41
N PHE A 159 5.91 16.66 -10.32
CA PHE A 159 5.06 16.08 -9.28
C PHE A 159 5.69 14.80 -8.69
N PRO A 160 6.81 14.94 -7.93
CA PRO A 160 7.40 13.78 -7.24
C PRO A 160 6.46 13.25 -6.17
N LEU A 161 6.45 11.95 -5.99
CA LEU A 161 5.70 11.33 -4.91
C LEU A 161 6.27 11.70 -3.54
N PRO A 162 5.42 11.85 -2.50
CA PRO A 162 5.89 12.08 -1.15
C PRO A 162 6.63 10.85 -0.63
N GLY A 163 7.88 11.05 -0.22
CA GLY A 163 8.74 10.00 0.32
C GLY A 163 9.62 10.50 1.45
N SER A 164 10.12 9.58 2.27
CA SER A 164 10.99 9.89 3.41
C SER A 164 11.93 8.73 3.75
N SER A 165 12.91 8.99 4.62
CA SER A 165 13.72 7.94 5.25
C SER A 165 12.84 7.00 6.08
N VAL A 166 13.23 5.73 6.14
CA VAL A 166 12.54 4.70 6.96
C VAL A 166 12.50 5.04 8.46
N THR A 167 13.34 5.97 8.91
CA THR A 167 13.33 6.49 10.30
C THR A 167 12.29 7.59 10.54
N ASP A 168 11.80 8.24 9.48
CA ASP A 168 10.76 9.27 9.57
C ASP A 168 9.41 8.73 9.10
N LYS A 169 8.56 8.36 10.03
CA LYS A 169 7.22 7.81 9.77
C LYS A 169 6.12 8.85 9.61
N SER A 170 6.47 10.12 9.45
CA SER A 170 5.50 11.24 9.41
C SER A 170 4.50 11.12 8.25
N TYR A 171 4.90 10.53 7.13
CA TYR A 171 4.04 10.32 5.97
C TYR A 171 3.04 9.16 6.11
N LEU A 172 3.18 8.33 7.17
CA LEU A 172 2.22 7.26 7.47
C LEU A 172 0.99 7.74 8.25
N ASN A 173 0.94 9.01 8.67
CA ASN A 173 -0.16 9.60 9.46
C ASN A 173 -1.23 10.25 8.57
#